data_6bcebc8c4b50081164c78075b612ab30
#
_entry.id   6bcebc8c4b50081164c78075b612ab30
#
_cell.length_a   1.000
_cell.length_b   1.000
_cell.length_c   1.000
_cell.angle_alpha   90.00
_cell.angle_beta   90.00
_cell.angle_gamma   90.00
#
_symmetry.space_group_name_H-M   'P 1'
#
loop_
_entity.id
_entity.type
_entity.pdbx_description
1 polymer ?
#
loop_
_entity_poly.entity_id
_entity_poly.type
_entity_poly.pdbx_seq_one_letter_code
_entity_poly.pdbx_strand_id
1 'polypeptide(L)'
;YADAGEGESTTDMVFAGHDMICENGEILAESEPFGEGLAVSEIDVEKLAFERRRINTYYENSDASGYEIIPFSACKGTEALTRKIARLPFVPQGEDALGRRAELILSMQSEGLKKRLSHTNAKSAVLGISGGLDSALALLVTVRAFKALGKDLRDIVAVTMPCFGTTDKTLNNSLKLMQELGVTSRTVNIADSVRRHFKDIGHDEKVKNAAYENAQARTRTLVLMDIANDENGLVVGTGDLSELALGWATYNGDHMSMY
;
A
#
# COMPACT_ATOMS: atom_id res chain seq x y z
N TYR A 1 19.64 -26.96 7.67
CA TYR A 1 19.35 -28.28 8.24
C TYR A 1 19.99 -29.32 7.37
N ALA A 2 20.76 -30.22 7.97
CA ALA A 2 21.32 -31.41 7.34
C ALA A 2 20.83 -32.63 8.10
N ASP A 3 20.21 -33.54 7.38
CA ASP A 3 19.67 -34.77 7.96
C ASP A 3 20.69 -35.95 7.80
N ALA A 4 20.51 -36.94 8.63
CA ALA A 4 21.24 -38.20 8.47
C ALA A 4 20.80 -38.92 7.20
N GLY A 5 21.74 -39.53 6.49
CA GLY A 5 21.47 -40.26 5.26
C GLY A 5 21.51 -41.78 5.39
N GLU A 6 21.64 -42.45 4.24
CA GLU A 6 21.62 -43.90 4.14
C GLU A 6 22.64 -44.58 5.08
N GLY A 7 23.86 -44.01 5.22
CA GLY A 7 24.92 -44.57 6.06
C GLY A 7 24.61 -44.67 7.55
N GLU A 8 23.61 -43.89 8.03
CA GLU A 8 23.13 -43.92 9.41
C GLU A 8 21.87 -44.76 9.59
N SER A 9 21.28 -45.23 8.50
CA SER A 9 20.06 -46.06 8.52
C SER A 9 20.30 -47.45 9.07
N THR A 10 19.30 -47.97 9.78
CA THR A 10 19.24 -49.36 10.28
C THR A 10 17.99 -50.06 9.79
N THR A 11 17.78 -51.32 10.17
CA THR A 11 16.53 -52.02 9.84
C THR A 11 15.28 -51.40 10.49
N ASP A 12 15.44 -50.73 11.63
CA ASP A 12 14.32 -50.17 12.41
C ASP A 12 14.19 -48.65 12.28
N MET A 13 15.26 -47.99 11.86
CA MET A 13 15.29 -46.52 11.63
C MET A 13 15.87 -46.24 10.25
N VAL A 14 15.09 -45.54 9.46
CA VAL A 14 15.50 -45.14 8.11
C VAL A 14 15.57 -43.60 8.05
N PHE A 15 16.72 -43.08 7.67
CA PHE A 15 16.97 -41.65 7.52
C PHE A 15 16.88 -41.23 6.06
N ALA A 16 16.19 -40.15 5.83
CA ALA A 16 15.88 -39.67 4.48
C ALA A 16 17.02 -38.92 3.80
N GLY A 17 17.98 -38.40 4.55
CA GLY A 17 19.00 -37.50 4.00
C GLY A 17 18.39 -36.24 3.39
N HIS A 18 17.24 -35.75 3.92
CA HIS A 18 16.53 -34.61 3.41
C HIS A 18 17.10 -33.32 4.00
N ASP A 19 17.96 -32.68 3.23
CA ASP A 19 18.60 -31.44 3.63
C ASP A 19 17.80 -30.20 3.17
N MET A 20 17.86 -29.12 3.92
CA MET A 20 17.20 -27.87 3.53
C MET A 20 17.99 -26.64 3.93
N ILE A 21 17.91 -25.62 3.09
CA ILE A 21 18.46 -24.28 3.33
C ILE A 21 17.30 -23.32 3.46
N CYS A 22 17.21 -22.64 4.61
CA CYS A 22 16.14 -21.70 4.92
C CYS A 22 16.70 -20.31 5.20
N GLU A 23 15.99 -19.29 4.78
CA GLU A 23 16.27 -17.88 5.08
C GLU A 23 14.99 -17.19 5.52
N ASN A 24 14.99 -16.62 6.72
CA ASN A 24 13.88 -15.82 7.26
C ASN A 24 12.50 -16.51 7.16
N GLY A 25 12.45 -17.83 7.38
CA GLY A 25 11.22 -18.63 7.34
C GLY A 25 10.81 -19.16 5.97
N GLU A 26 11.60 -18.89 4.92
CA GLU A 26 11.41 -19.42 3.57
C GLU A 26 12.42 -20.52 3.26
N ILE A 27 11.97 -21.62 2.65
CA ILE A 27 12.86 -22.67 2.12
C ILE A 27 13.42 -22.17 0.79
N LEU A 28 14.74 -22.03 0.70
CA LEU A 28 15.44 -21.59 -0.50
C LEU A 28 15.85 -22.76 -1.41
N ALA A 29 16.25 -23.86 -0.79
CA ALA A 29 16.58 -25.10 -1.47
C ALA A 29 16.36 -26.29 -0.54
N GLU A 30 16.00 -27.43 -1.09
CA GLU A 30 15.90 -28.70 -0.39
C GLU A 30 16.37 -29.82 -1.29
N SER A 31 16.89 -30.92 -0.69
CA SER A 31 17.22 -32.12 -1.41
C SER A 31 16.01 -33.04 -1.51
N GLU A 32 16.00 -33.93 -2.51
CA GLU A 32 14.98 -34.99 -2.56
C GLU A 32 15.26 -36.04 -1.45
N PRO A 33 14.21 -36.46 -0.72
CA PRO A 33 14.35 -37.57 0.25
C PRO A 33 14.92 -38.84 -0.41
N PHE A 34 15.89 -39.45 0.22
CA PHE A 34 16.62 -40.64 -0.27
C PHE A 34 17.39 -40.37 -1.58
N GLY A 35 17.57 -39.08 -1.94
CA GLY A 35 18.34 -38.69 -3.10
C GLY A 35 19.83 -38.53 -2.80
N GLU A 36 20.64 -38.58 -3.86
CA GLU A 36 22.05 -38.24 -3.81
C GLU A 36 22.20 -36.78 -4.33
N GLY A 37 22.81 -35.88 -3.56
CA GLY A 37 23.05 -34.54 -4.05
C GLY A 37 23.35 -33.53 -2.94
N LEU A 38 23.59 -32.29 -3.36
CA LEU A 38 23.81 -31.17 -2.48
C LEU A 38 22.67 -30.16 -2.65
N ALA A 39 22.09 -29.72 -1.54
CA ALA A 39 21.26 -28.52 -1.55
C ALA A 39 22.20 -27.30 -1.60
N VAL A 40 22.03 -26.44 -2.59
CA VAL A 40 22.82 -25.21 -2.79
C VAL A 40 21.90 -24.04 -2.98
N SER A 41 22.20 -22.93 -2.30
CA SER A 41 21.46 -21.69 -2.47
C SER A 41 22.30 -20.47 -2.13
N GLU A 42 21.82 -19.30 -2.52
CA GLU A 42 22.38 -17.99 -2.19
C GLU A 42 21.65 -17.42 -0.98
N ILE A 43 22.42 -16.90 -0.02
CA ILE A 43 21.90 -16.26 1.19
C ILE A 43 22.11 -14.74 1.12
N ASP A 44 21.05 -13.97 1.37
CA ASP A 44 21.11 -12.51 1.47
C ASP A 44 21.46 -12.08 2.91
N VAL A 45 22.75 -11.98 3.18
CA VAL A 45 23.26 -11.61 4.53
C VAL A 45 22.89 -10.18 4.92
N GLU A 46 22.78 -9.27 3.95
CA GLU A 46 22.41 -7.87 4.23
C GLU A 46 20.93 -7.75 4.62
N LYS A 47 20.05 -8.48 3.92
CA LYS A 47 18.64 -8.59 4.29
C LYS A 47 18.48 -9.17 5.70
N LEU A 48 19.19 -10.24 6.03
CA LEU A 48 19.15 -10.82 7.37
C LEU A 48 19.62 -9.85 8.45
N ALA A 49 20.73 -9.13 8.20
CA ALA A 49 21.23 -8.12 9.13
C ALA A 49 20.23 -6.96 9.31
N PHE A 50 19.55 -6.54 8.23
CA PHE A 50 18.50 -5.53 8.29
C PHE A 50 17.30 -5.99 9.12
N GLU A 51 16.78 -7.20 8.87
CA GLU A 51 15.64 -7.74 9.62
C GLU A 51 15.96 -7.94 11.10
N ARG A 52 17.14 -8.44 11.43
CA ARG A 52 17.59 -8.56 12.84
C ARG A 52 17.61 -7.23 13.58
N ARG A 53 18.06 -6.16 12.95
CA ARG A 53 18.06 -4.81 13.56
C ARG A 53 16.65 -4.28 13.85
N ARG A 54 15.63 -4.75 13.12
CA ARG A 54 14.23 -4.36 13.34
C ARG A 54 13.56 -5.13 14.47
N ILE A 55 14.09 -6.29 14.84
CA ILE A 55 13.54 -7.14 15.90
C ILE A 55 14.17 -6.74 17.23
N ASN A 56 13.45 -5.96 18.03
CA ASN A 56 13.93 -5.47 19.31
C ASN A 56 14.03 -6.55 20.40
N THR A 57 13.52 -7.74 20.16
CA THR A 57 13.62 -8.92 21.03
C THR A 57 14.78 -9.85 20.65
N TYR A 58 15.52 -9.52 19.59
CA TYR A 58 16.69 -10.28 19.18
C TYR A 58 17.91 -9.81 19.99
N TYR A 59 18.48 -10.71 20.77
CA TYR A 59 19.71 -10.43 21.52
C TYR A 59 20.92 -10.86 20.69
N GLU A 60 21.78 -9.90 20.37
CA GLU A 60 23.11 -10.23 19.86
C GLU A 60 23.98 -10.74 21.01
N ASN A 61 24.14 -12.07 21.11
CA ASN A 61 25.17 -12.64 21.93
C ASN A 61 26.45 -12.75 21.09
N SER A 62 27.32 -11.76 21.23
CA SER A 62 28.58 -11.69 20.49
C SER A 62 29.72 -12.46 21.17
N ASP A 63 29.43 -13.23 22.19
CA ASP A 63 30.45 -14.06 22.86
C ASP A 63 30.87 -15.25 21.97
N ALA A 64 31.98 -15.05 21.27
CA ALA A 64 32.60 -16.05 20.43
C ALA A 64 33.68 -16.88 21.18
N SER A 65 33.77 -16.78 22.52
CA SER A 65 34.87 -17.39 23.29
C SER A 65 34.93 -18.93 23.22
N GLY A 66 33.83 -19.57 22.80
CA GLY A 66 33.75 -21.02 22.62
C GLY A 66 33.96 -21.51 21.18
N TYR A 67 34.26 -20.62 20.22
CA TYR A 67 34.39 -20.97 18.81
C TYR A 67 35.82 -20.81 18.32
N GLU A 68 36.26 -21.78 17.50
CA GLU A 68 37.47 -21.66 16.70
C GLU A 68 37.18 -20.86 15.44
N ILE A 69 37.84 -19.74 15.25
CA ILE A 69 37.65 -18.86 14.08
C ILE A 69 38.62 -19.29 12.98
N ILE A 70 38.09 -19.85 11.90
CA ILE A 70 38.90 -20.22 10.73
C ILE A 70 38.73 -19.13 9.66
N PRO A 71 39.72 -18.30 9.42
CA PRO A 71 39.66 -17.29 8.38
C PRO A 71 39.77 -17.91 6.98
N PHE A 72 38.88 -17.47 6.08
CA PHE A 72 38.98 -17.83 4.67
C PHE A 72 38.76 -16.61 3.77
N SER A 73 39.26 -16.69 2.54
CA SER A 73 39.01 -15.65 1.53
C SER A 73 38.05 -16.20 0.47
N ALA A 74 36.91 -15.54 0.33
CA ALA A 74 35.98 -15.83 -0.77
C ALA A 74 36.44 -15.12 -2.05
N CYS A 75 36.22 -15.73 -3.20
CA CYS A 75 36.42 -15.09 -4.50
C CYS A 75 35.46 -13.90 -4.62
N LYS A 76 36.01 -12.72 -4.89
CA LYS A 76 35.19 -11.53 -5.23
C LYS A 76 34.86 -11.60 -6.73
N GLY A 77 33.78 -12.27 -7.06
CA GLY A 77 33.21 -12.29 -8.42
C GLY A 77 31.78 -11.77 -8.37
N THR A 78 31.36 -11.03 -9.39
CA THR A 78 29.94 -10.81 -9.67
C THR A 78 29.44 -12.06 -10.40
N GLU A 79 28.92 -13.01 -9.64
CA GLU A 79 28.22 -14.14 -10.22
C GLU A 79 26.76 -13.72 -10.53
N ALA A 80 26.20 -14.29 -11.59
CA ALA A 80 24.79 -14.10 -11.88
C ALA A 80 23.98 -14.78 -10.77
N LEU A 81 23.03 -14.03 -10.15
CA LEU A 81 22.14 -14.58 -9.14
C LEU A 81 21.31 -15.70 -9.76
N THR A 82 21.33 -16.88 -9.18
CA THR A 82 20.47 -18.01 -9.54
C THR A 82 19.17 -17.99 -8.76
N ARG A 83 19.15 -17.28 -7.64
CA ARG A 83 17.98 -17.10 -6.79
C ARG A 83 16.83 -16.40 -7.53
N LYS A 84 15.63 -16.97 -7.44
CA LYS A 84 14.43 -16.32 -7.96
C LYS A 84 14.00 -15.21 -7.04
N ILE A 85 14.00 -13.98 -7.56
CA ILE A 85 13.47 -12.80 -6.85
C ILE A 85 12.07 -12.53 -7.37
N ALA A 86 11.09 -12.49 -6.46
CA ALA A 86 9.72 -12.19 -6.82
C ALA A 86 9.62 -10.75 -7.35
N ARG A 87 9.08 -10.58 -8.58
CA ARG A 87 8.87 -9.25 -9.18
C ARG A 87 7.80 -8.43 -8.46
N LEU A 88 6.85 -9.11 -7.85
CA LEU A 88 5.74 -8.52 -7.11
C LEU A 88 5.69 -9.14 -5.70
N PRO A 89 6.61 -8.74 -4.79
CA PRO A 89 6.77 -9.41 -3.48
C PRO A 89 5.55 -9.25 -2.57
N PHE A 90 4.71 -8.24 -2.81
CA PHE A 90 3.53 -7.96 -1.98
C PHE A 90 2.24 -8.55 -2.58
N VAL A 91 2.29 -9.09 -3.79
CA VAL A 91 1.13 -9.66 -4.48
C VAL A 91 1.17 -11.18 -4.36
N PRO A 92 0.20 -11.80 -3.66
CA PRO A 92 0.14 -13.25 -3.52
C PRO A 92 0.02 -13.94 -4.88
N GLN A 93 0.65 -15.07 -5.03
CA GLN A 93 0.51 -15.90 -6.23
C GLN A 93 -0.78 -16.74 -6.13
N GLY A 94 -1.49 -16.84 -7.26
CA GLY A 94 -2.75 -17.58 -7.36
C GLY A 94 -3.99 -16.74 -7.02
N GLU A 95 -5.08 -16.99 -7.74
CA GLU A 95 -6.33 -16.20 -7.67
C GLU A 95 -6.97 -16.25 -6.27
N ASP A 96 -7.03 -17.42 -5.64
CA ASP A 96 -7.60 -17.58 -4.30
C ASP A 96 -6.81 -16.82 -3.22
N ALA A 97 -5.49 -16.87 -3.28
CA ALA A 97 -4.63 -16.15 -2.34
C ALA A 97 -4.73 -14.64 -2.55
N LEU A 98 -4.79 -14.19 -3.81
CA LEU A 98 -4.98 -12.80 -4.17
C LEU A 98 -6.36 -12.31 -3.70
N GLY A 99 -7.42 -13.07 -3.94
CA GLY A 99 -8.78 -12.72 -3.51
C GLY A 99 -8.89 -12.59 -1.99
N ARG A 100 -8.35 -13.55 -1.22
CA ARG A 100 -8.31 -13.45 0.26
C ARG A 100 -7.52 -12.25 0.74
N ARG A 101 -6.38 -11.94 0.11
CA ARG A 101 -5.57 -10.77 0.48
C ARG A 101 -6.29 -9.46 0.18
N ALA A 102 -6.92 -9.34 -0.99
CA ALA A 102 -7.69 -8.17 -1.38
C ALA A 102 -8.87 -7.92 -0.41
N GLU A 103 -9.63 -8.97 -0.08
CA GLU A 103 -10.73 -8.87 0.87
C GLU A 103 -10.25 -8.48 2.29
N LEU A 104 -9.12 -9.03 2.73
CA LEU A 104 -8.52 -8.64 4.01
C LEU A 104 -8.14 -7.15 4.03
N ILE A 105 -7.49 -6.65 2.97
CA ILE A 105 -7.10 -5.23 2.86
C ILE A 105 -8.34 -4.33 2.90
N LEU A 106 -9.36 -4.62 2.09
CA LEU A 106 -10.61 -3.86 2.08
C LEU A 106 -11.29 -3.87 3.44
N SER A 107 -11.29 -5.00 4.12
CA SER A 107 -11.85 -5.13 5.48
C SER A 107 -11.08 -4.29 6.49
N MET A 108 -9.75 -4.34 6.47
CA MET A 108 -8.90 -3.53 7.37
C MET A 108 -9.15 -2.03 7.18
N GLN A 109 -9.16 -1.55 5.94
CA GLN A 109 -9.43 -0.14 5.62
C GLN A 109 -10.85 0.26 6.06
N SER A 110 -11.84 -0.57 5.77
CA SER A 110 -13.24 -0.29 6.11
C SER A 110 -13.48 -0.27 7.62
N GLU A 111 -12.89 -1.19 8.38
CA GLU A 111 -13.00 -1.23 9.85
C GLU A 111 -12.29 -0.03 10.50
N GLY A 112 -11.14 0.39 9.96
CA GLY A 112 -10.44 1.61 10.41
C GLY A 112 -11.32 2.85 10.24
N LEU A 113 -11.86 3.06 9.04
CA LEU A 113 -12.75 4.19 8.74
C LEU A 113 -14.05 4.12 9.56
N LYS A 114 -14.66 2.95 9.68
CA LYS A 114 -15.83 2.71 10.52
C LYS A 114 -15.59 3.14 11.96
N LYS A 115 -14.44 2.74 12.54
CA LYS A 115 -14.06 3.14 13.89
C LYS A 115 -13.91 4.65 14.02
N ARG A 116 -13.29 5.30 13.03
CA ARG A 116 -13.11 6.75 13.01
C ARG A 116 -14.43 7.50 12.95
N LEU A 117 -15.32 7.13 12.02
CA LEU A 117 -16.66 7.70 11.88
C LEU A 117 -17.50 7.56 13.16
N SER A 118 -17.44 6.37 13.77
CA SER A 118 -18.16 6.09 15.02
C SER A 118 -17.60 6.93 16.20
N HIS A 119 -16.26 7.03 16.31
CA HIS A 119 -15.61 7.75 17.38
C HIS A 119 -15.87 9.26 17.32
N THR A 120 -15.81 9.84 16.14
CA THR A 120 -16.06 11.28 15.93
C THR A 120 -17.54 11.63 15.87
N ASN A 121 -18.42 10.63 15.84
CA ASN A 121 -19.85 10.79 15.62
C ASN A 121 -20.18 11.58 14.34
N ALA A 122 -19.32 11.46 13.32
CA ALA A 122 -19.52 12.14 12.04
C ALA A 122 -20.79 11.65 11.36
N LYS A 123 -21.60 12.58 10.87
CA LYS A 123 -22.83 12.26 10.15
C LYS A 123 -22.50 11.74 8.76
N SER A 124 -21.60 12.42 8.06
CA SER A 124 -21.27 12.18 6.66
C SER A 124 -19.78 11.86 6.45
N ALA A 125 -19.46 11.38 5.26
CA ALA A 125 -18.10 11.30 4.73
C ALA A 125 -18.02 12.04 3.40
N VAL A 126 -17.00 12.87 3.23
CA VAL A 126 -16.81 13.69 2.02
C VAL A 126 -15.55 13.24 1.30
N LEU A 127 -15.64 12.98 0.00
CA LEU A 127 -14.52 12.50 -0.82
C LEU A 127 -14.42 13.28 -2.13
N GLY A 128 -13.19 13.58 -2.53
CA GLY A 128 -12.89 14.03 -3.89
C GLY A 128 -12.77 12.86 -4.86
N ILE A 129 -13.57 12.83 -5.92
CA ILE A 129 -13.56 11.77 -6.92
C ILE A 129 -12.98 12.30 -8.22
N SER A 130 -11.74 11.89 -8.50
CA SER A 130 -11.00 12.29 -9.71
C SER A 130 -11.33 11.44 -10.94
N GLY A 131 -11.89 10.25 -10.76
CA GLY A 131 -12.06 9.21 -11.77
C GLY A 131 -10.84 8.27 -11.90
N GLY A 132 -9.84 8.42 -11.03
CA GLY A 132 -8.70 7.51 -10.86
C GLY A 132 -8.99 6.37 -9.89
N LEU A 133 -8.06 5.40 -9.82
CA LEU A 133 -8.20 4.19 -9.00
C LEU A 133 -8.24 4.51 -7.51
N ASP A 134 -7.38 5.41 -7.02
CA ASP A 134 -7.25 5.72 -5.59
C ASP A 134 -8.54 6.29 -5.02
N SER A 135 -9.12 7.28 -5.71
CA SER A 135 -10.41 7.86 -5.33
C SER A 135 -11.56 6.85 -5.45
N ALA A 136 -11.52 5.95 -6.42
CA ALA A 136 -12.51 4.88 -6.55
C ALA A 136 -12.39 3.88 -5.39
N LEU A 137 -11.17 3.47 -5.02
CA LEU A 137 -10.93 2.59 -3.89
C LEU A 137 -11.39 3.22 -2.58
N ALA A 138 -11.03 4.48 -2.32
CA ALA A 138 -11.45 5.21 -1.13
C ALA A 138 -12.98 5.29 -1.02
N LEU A 139 -13.67 5.51 -2.14
CA LEU A 139 -15.15 5.51 -2.17
C LEU A 139 -15.73 4.13 -1.85
N LEU A 140 -15.19 3.04 -2.42
CA LEU A 140 -15.62 1.67 -2.13
C LEU A 140 -15.42 1.30 -0.66
N VAL A 141 -14.27 1.66 -0.08
CA VAL A 141 -13.98 1.47 1.35
C VAL A 141 -14.98 2.24 2.20
N THR A 142 -15.30 3.48 1.82
CA THR A 142 -16.29 4.32 2.54
C THR A 142 -17.69 3.71 2.48
N VAL A 143 -18.12 3.22 1.32
CA VAL A 143 -19.39 2.52 1.18
C VAL A 143 -19.46 1.27 2.07
N ARG A 144 -18.39 0.48 2.14
CA ARG A 144 -18.31 -0.68 3.05
C ARG A 144 -18.41 -0.26 4.52
N ALA A 145 -17.71 0.78 4.92
CA ALA A 145 -17.77 1.30 6.28
C ALA A 145 -19.16 1.79 6.66
N PHE A 146 -19.83 2.51 5.76
CA PHE A 146 -21.21 2.97 5.98
C PHE A 146 -22.21 1.83 6.09
N LYS A 147 -22.13 0.83 5.20
CA LYS A 147 -22.95 -0.39 5.29
C LYS A 147 -22.73 -1.11 6.62
N ALA A 148 -21.50 -1.24 7.08
CA ALA A 148 -21.16 -1.88 8.35
C ALA A 148 -21.67 -1.10 9.58
N LEU A 149 -21.84 0.23 9.45
CA LEU A 149 -22.44 1.09 10.47
C LEU A 149 -23.97 1.16 10.38
N GLY A 150 -24.59 0.60 9.35
CA GLY A 150 -26.04 0.77 9.10
C GLY A 150 -26.44 2.20 8.73
N LYS A 151 -25.48 3.02 8.22
CA LYS A 151 -25.72 4.39 7.79
C LYS A 151 -26.25 4.46 6.35
N ASP A 152 -26.99 5.52 6.04
CA ASP A 152 -27.46 5.78 4.69
C ASP A 152 -26.30 6.12 3.76
N LEU A 153 -26.22 5.48 2.61
CA LEU A 153 -25.18 5.78 1.61
C LEU A 153 -25.31 7.18 1.04
N ARG A 154 -26.47 7.81 1.17
CA ARG A 154 -26.69 9.22 0.78
C ARG A 154 -25.96 10.20 1.70
N ASP A 155 -25.52 9.79 2.87
CA ASP A 155 -24.64 10.59 3.74
C ASP A 155 -23.17 10.52 3.30
N ILE A 156 -22.82 9.76 2.25
CA ILE A 156 -21.54 9.84 1.56
C ILE A 156 -21.66 10.90 0.47
N VAL A 157 -20.91 11.99 0.62
CA VAL A 157 -20.87 13.11 -0.34
C VAL A 157 -19.63 12.98 -1.22
N ALA A 158 -19.82 12.46 -2.40
CA ALA A 158 -18.76 12.28 -3.39
C ALA A 158 -18.72 13.49 -4.35
N VAL A 159 -17.60 14.17 -4.39
CA VAL A 159 -17.46 15.48 -5.08
C VAL A 159 -16.47 15.34 -6.24
N THR A 160 -16.92 15.63 -7.45
CA THR A 160 -16.01 15.81 -8.59
C THR A 160 -15.80 17.29 -8.85
N MET A 161 -14.55 17.70 -9.07
CA MET A 161 -14.14 19.09 -9.14
C MET A 161 -13.36 19.37 -10.43
N PRO A 162 -14.07 19.48 -11.58
CA PRO A 162 -13.41 19.76 -12.85
C PRO A 162 -12.66 21.11 -12.81
N CYS A 163 -11.47 21.12 -13.42
CA CYS A 163 -10.62 22.26 -13.65
C CYS A 163 -9.92 22.13 -15.00
N PHE A 164 -8.88 22.90 -15.27
CA PHE A 164 -8.24 23.06 -16.60
C PHE A 164 -7.75 21.76 -17.27
N GLY A 165 -7.44 20.70 -16.50
CA GLY A 165 -6.92 19.43 -17.03
C GLY A 165 -7.91 18.26 -16.99
N THR A 166 -9.16 18.49 -16.58
CA THR A 166 -10.15 17.40 -16.46
C THR A 166 -10.66 16.99 -17.82
N THR A 167 -10.59 15.68 -18.14
CA THR A 167 -11.12 15.13 -19.40
C THR A 167 -12.57 14.66 -19.21
N ASP A 168 -13.37 14.66 -20.29
CA ASP A 168 -14.75 14.16 -20.25
C ASP A 168 -14.82 12.69 -19.82
N LYS A 169 -13.82 11.88 -20.19
CA LYS A 169 -13.75 10.48 -19.80
C LYS A 169 -13.63 10.29 -18.29
N THR A 170 -12.73 11.02 -17.63
CA THR A 170 -12.55 10.92 -16.18
C THR A 170 -13.75 11.46 -15.43
N LEU A 171 -14.35 12.54 -15.90
CA LEU A 171 -15.58 13.08 -15.32
C LEU A 171 -16.74 12.08 -15.43
N ASN A 172 -16.96 11.50 -16.59
CA ASN A 172 -18.04 10.53 -16.81
C ASN A 172 -17.84 9.26 -15.96
N ASN A 173 -16.60 8.77 -15.82
CA ASN A 173 -16.30 7.64 -14.95
C ASN A 173 -16.64 7.94 -13.49
N SER A 174 -16.29 9.13 -13.00
CA SER A 174 -16.64 9.57 -11.65
C SER A 174 -18.14 9.59 -11.43
N LEU A 175 -18.88 10.22 -12.33
CA LEU A 175 -20.35 10.35 -12.23
C LEU A 175 -21.04 8.99 -12.26
N LYS A 176 -20.61 8.11 -13.16
CA LYS A 176 -21.15 6.75 -13.27
C LYS A 176 -20.92 5.94 -12.00
N LEU A 177 -19.69 5.97 -11.47
CA LEU A 177 -19.35 5.25 -10.22
C LEU A 177 -20.20 5.73 -9.04
N MET A 178 -20.34 7.05 -8.87
CA MET A 178 -21.14 7.63 -7.79
C MET A 178 -22.62 7.24 -7.91
N GLN A 179 -23.16 7.26 -9.13
CA GLN A 179 -24.54 6.87 -9.42
C GLN A 179 -24.78 5.38 -9.11
N GLU A 180 -23.91 4.49 -9.57
CA GLU A 180 -24.04 3.03 -9.35
C GLU A 180 -23.95 2.66 -7.87
N LEU A 181 -23.16 3.40 -7.08
CA LEU A 181 -23.05 3.18 -5.64
C LEU A 181 -24.18 3.81 -4.82
N GLY A 182 -25.02 4.66 -5.43
CA GLY A 182 -26.15 5.30 -4.76
C GLY A 182 -25.76 6.33 -3.70
N VAL A 183 -24.57 6.96 -3.86
CA VAL A 183 -24.08 8.02 -2.98
C VAL A 183 -24.55 9.41 -3.47
N THR A 184 -24.48 10.40 -2.59
CA THR A 184 -24.75 11.79 -3.00
C THR A 184 -23.60 12.31 -3.86
N SER A 185 -23.90 12.65 -5.11
CA SER A 185 -22.92 13.20 -6.04
C SER A 185 -23.00 14.72 -6.14
N ARG A 186 -21.87 15.41 -6.08
CA ARG A 186 -21.76 16.86 -6.33
C ARG A 186 -20.72 17.14 -7.41
N THR A 187 -21.02 18.08 -8.28
CA THR A 187 -20.05 18.60 -9.25
C THR A 187 -19.78 20.07 -8.93
N VAL A 188 -18.54 20.39 -8.58
CA VAL A 188 -18.12 21.75 -8.27
C VAL A 188 -17.04 22.18 -9.25
N ASN A 189 -17.37 23.04 -10.20
CA ASN A 189 -16.38 23.61 -11.12
C ASN A 189 -15.53 24.65 -10.36
N ILE A 190 -14.24 24.35 -10.18
CA ILE A 190 -13.33 25.22 -9.43
C ILE A 190 -12.51 26.16 -10.31
N ALA A 191 -12.69 26.13 -11.64
CA ALA A 191 -11.86 26.89 -12.56
C ALA A 191 -11.88 28.41 -12.30
N ASP A 192 -13.06 28.96 -11.99
CA ASP A 192 -13.18 30.41 -11.74
C ASP A 192 -12.56 30.82 -10.40
N SER A 193 -12.68 30.00 -9.37
CA SER A 193 -12.02 30.24 -8.08
C SER A 193 -10.48 30.21 -8.24
N VAL A 194 -9.95 29.27 -9.00
CA VAL A 194 -8.51 29.18 -9.29
C VAL A 194 -8.05 30.39 -10.13
N ARG A 195 -8.82 30.81 -11.15
CA ARG A 195 -8.51 32.04 -11.93
C ARG A 195 -8.52 33.28 -11.06
N ARG A 196 -9.46 33.37 -10.15
CA ARG A 196 -9.51 34.48 -9.19
C ARG A 196 -8.27 34.52 -8.33
N HIS A 197 -7.88 33.36 -7.77
CA HIS A 197 -6.66 33.20 -6.99
C HIS A 197 -5.40 33.56 -7.79
N PHE A 198 -5.28 33.16 -9.05
CA PHE A 198 -4.17 33.58 -9.91
C PHE A 198 -4.07 35.10 -10.08
N LYS A 199 -5.19 35.76 -10.27
CA LYS A 199 -5.21 37.25 -10.32
C LYS A 199 -4.73 37.88 -9.01
N ASP A 200 -5.17 37.36 -7.87
CA ASP A 200 -4.84 37.88 -6.56
C ASP A 200 -3.35 37.74 -6.23
N ILE A 201 -2.68 36.71 -6.72
CA ILE A 201 -1.23 36.49 -6.53
C ILE A 201 -0.37 36.98 -7.72
N GLY A 202 -0.97 37.54 -8.77
CA GLY A 202 -0.25 37.98 -9.97
C GLY A 202 0.33 36.86 -10.83
N HIS A 203 -0.26 35.66 -10.80
CA HIS A 203 0.19 34.49 -11.60
C HIS A 203 -0.46 34.49 -12.99
N ASP A 204 0.35 34.28 -14.03
CA ASP A 204 -0.14 34.09 -15.41
C ASP A 204 -0.61 32.63 -15.62
N GLU A 205 -1.89 32.42 -15.95
CA GLU A 205 -2.51 31.10 -16.21
C GLU A 205 -1.77 30.29 -17.32
N LYS A 206 -1.03 30.95 -18.20
CA LYS A 206 -0.24 30.29 -19.25
C LYS A 206 1.01 29.61 -18.71
N VAL A 207 1.50 30.01 -17.55
CA VAL A 207 2.71 29.45 -16.91
C VAL A 207 2.33 28.24 -16.08
N LYS A 208 2.50 27.04 -16.66
CA LYS A 208 2.18 25.77 -16.01
C LYS A 208 3.35 25.28 -15.13
N ASN A 209 3.50 25.88 -13.97
CA ASN A 209 4.53 25.57 -12.97
C ASN A 209 3.88 25.01 -11.68
N ALA A 210 4.68 24.83 -10.62
CA ALA A 210 4.20 24.34 -9.34
C ALA A 210 3.06 25.22 -8.74
N ALA A 211 3.06 26.53 -8.96
CA ALA A 211 1.98 27.39 -8.49
C ALA A 211 0.65 27.10 -9.20
N TYR A 212 0.74 26.85 -10.52
CA TYR A 212 -0.43 26.47 -11.34
C TYR A 212 -1.07 25.16 -10.87
N GLU A 213 -0.27 24.12 -10.64
CA GLU A 213 -0.77 22.80 -10.18
C GLU A 213 -1.25 22.84 -8.74
N ASN A 214 -0.44 23.43 -7.85
CA ASN A 214 -0.74 23.47 -6.42
C ASN A 214 -1.97 24.33 -6.09
N ALA A 215 -2.25 25.39 -6.82
CA ALA A 215 -3.45 26.19 -6.63
C ALA A 215 -4.73 25.37 -6.90
N GLN A 216 -4.73 24.54 -7.93
CA GLN A 216 -5.85 23.65 -8.24
C GLN A 216 -6.05 22.60 -7.14
N ALA A 217 -4.98 21.92 -6.71
CA ALA A 217 -5.03 20.91 -5.67
C ALA A 217 -5.51 21.48 -4.33
N ARG A 218 -4.98 22.63 -3.92
CA ARG A 218 -5.40 23.33 -2.68
C ARG A 218 -6.85 23.80 -2.72
N THR A 219 -7.30 24.29 -3.88
CA THR A 219 -8.71 24.68 -4.05
C THR A 219 -9.65 23.47 -3.90
N ARG A 220 -9.27 22.28 -4.40
CA ARG A 220 -10.05 21.06 -4.17
C ARG A 220 -10.13 20.71 -2.68
N THR A 221 -9.01 20.75 -2.00
CA THR A 221 -8.96 20.49 -0.55
C THR A 221 -9.83 21.48 0.23
N LEU A 222 -9.74 22.78 -0.07
CA LEU A 222 -10.58 23.81 0.54
C LEU A 222 -12.07 23.47 0.39
N VAL A 223 -12.52 23.18 -0.84
CA VAL A 223 -13.93 22.84 -1.12
C VAL A 223 -14.37 21.61 -0.34
N LEU A 224 -13.54 20.55 -0.29
CA LEU A 224 -13.89 19.33 0.44
C LEU A 224 -13.98 19.56 1.95
N MET A 225 -13.06 20.32 2.53
CA MET A 225 -13.06 20.63 3.96
C MET A 225 -14.28 21.47 4.37
N ASP A 226 -14.66 22.46 3.56
CA ASP A 226 -15.82 23.31 3.83
C ASP A 226 -17.13 22.50 3.70
N ILE A 227 -17.26 21.67 2.66
CA ILE A 227 -18.40 20.77 2.54
C ILE A 227 -18.48 19.83 3.75
N ALA A 228 -17.36 19.28 4.22
CA ALA A 228 -17.36 18.39 5.39
C ALA A 228 -17.81 19.12 6.65
N ASN A 229 -17.45 20.39 6.83
CA ASN A 229 -17.91 21.21 7.94
C ASN A 229 -19.43 21.44 7.88
N ASP A 230 -19.96 21.78 6.72
CA ASP A 230 -21.40 22.02 6.52
C ASP A 230 -22.22 20.74 6.73
N GLU A 231 -21.69 19.59 6.33
CA GLU A 231 -22.35 18.29 6.41
C GLU A 231 -22.11 17.56 7.75
N ASN A 232 -21.42 18.17 8.69
CA ASN A 232 -20.96 17.54 9.94
C ASN A 232 -20.27 16.19 9.68
N GLY A 233 -19.29 16.22 8.77
CA GLY A 233 -18.64 15.06 8.22
C GLY A 233 -17.12 15.05 8.36
N LEU A 234 -16.52 14.02 7.80
CA LEU A 234 -15.08 13.87 7.68
C LEU A 234 -14.67 13.88 6.21
N VAL A 235 -13.57 14.54 5.88
CA VAL A 235 -12.90 14.36 4.58
C VAL A 235 -12.08 13.06 4.63
N VAL A 236 -12.44 12.12 3.75
CA VAL A 236 -11.68 10.86 3.56
C VAL A 236 -10.66 11.06 2.46
N GLY A 237 -9.39 10.81 2.78
CA GLY A 237 -8.27 10.97 1.88
C GLY A 237 -8.18 9.85 0.84
N THR A 238 -7.50 10.17 -0.25
CA THR A 238 -7.27 9.26 -1.38
C THR A 238 -5.78 9.05 -1.65
N GLY A 239 -4.90 9.62 -0.84
CA GLY A 239 -3.45 9.50 -0.98
C GLY A 239 -2.96 8.08 -0.67
N ASP A 240 -1.88 7.68 -1.32
CA ASP A 240 -1.26 6.37 -1.11
C ASP A 240 0.21 6.48 -0.71
N LEU A 241 0.78 5.33 -0.31
CA LEU A 241 2.18 5.26 0.11
C LEU A 241 3.15 5.48 -1.05
N SER A 242 2.76 5.13 -2.28
CA SER A 242 3.59 5.32 -3.47
C SER A 242 3.75 6.80 -3.79
N GLU A 243 2.68 7.58 -3.70
CA GLU A 243 2.72 9.04 -3.87
C GLU A 243 3.65 9.69 -2.83
N LEU A 244 3.54 9.28 -1.56
CA LEU A 244 4.41 9.77 -0.49
C LEU A 244 5.87 9.38 -0.70
N ALA A 245 6.14 8.14 -1.11
CA ALA A 245 7.50 7.64 -1.34
C ALA A 245 8.19 8.33 -2.53
N LEU A 246 7.42 8.65 -3.58
CA LEU A 246 7.91 9.30 -4.79
C LEU A 246 7.89 10.83 -4.72
N GLY A 247 7.29 11.41 -3.69
CA GLY A 247 7.14 12.86 -3.54
C GLY A 247 6.12 13.46 -4.52
N TRP A 248 5.15 12.69 -4.96
CA TRP A 248 4.10 13.11 -5.91
C TRP A 248 2.85 13.67 -5.22
N ALA A 249 2.97 14.05 -3.99
CA ALA A 249 1.91 14.70 -3.24
C ALA A 249 2.08 16.22 -3.25
N THR A 250 1.00 16.94 -3.53
CA THR A 250 0.99 18.41 -3.46
C THR A 250 1.04 18.86 -2.01
N TYR A 251 2.05 19.66 -1.64
CA TYR A 251 2.18 20.19 -0.28
C TYR A 251 0.95 21.03 0.10
N ASN A 252 0.28 20.67 1.20
CA ASN A 252 -0.98 21.25 1.66
C ASN A 252 -2.08 21.25 0.59
N GLY A 253 -2.15 20.20 -0.21
CA GLY A 253 -3.14 20.02 -1.26
C GLY A 253 -3.90 18.71 -1.08
N ASP A 254 -3.97 17.94 -2.15
CA ASP A 254 -4.78 16.72 -2.28
C ASP A 254 -4.47 15.58 -1.29
N HIS A 255 -3.30 15.58 -0.65
CA HIS A 255 -2.98 14.67 0.46
C HIS A 255 -3.57 15.11 1.82
N MET A 256 -4.14 16.32 1.90
CA MET A 256 -4.76 16.79 3.14
C MET A 256 -6.14 16.19 3.32
N SER A 257 -6.31 15.46 4.42
CA SER A 257 -7.58 14.83 4.79
C SER A 257 -7.77 14.80 6.30
N MET A 258 -8.95 14.37 6.75
CA MET A 258 -9.23 14.18 8.16
C MET A 258 -9.06 12.71 8.60
N TYR A 259 -9.02 11.79 7.60
CA TYR A 259 -8.72 10.36 7.78
C TYR A 259 -8.18 9.77 6.48
#